data_f180caa527fe8b18bf6c982ae7528572
#
_entry.id   f180caa527fe8b18bf6c982ae7528572
#
_cell.length_a   1.000
_cell.length_b   1.000
_cell.length_c   1.000
_cell.angle_alpha   90.00
_cell.angle_beta   90.00
_cell.angle_gamma   90.00
#
_symmetry.space_group_name_H-M   'P 1'
#
loop_
_entity.id
_entity.type
_entity.pdbx_description
1 polymer ?
#
loop_
_entity_poly.entity_id
_entity_poly.type
_entity_poly.pdbx_seq_one_letter_code
_entity_poly.pdbx_strand_id
1 'polypeptide(L)'
;MSPRGIILGSILAALLVLMTGCTSTTNSAVTLRLSMIPTTNPGKIIRESKPFIDYLEKETGAKVEMAVPTNYTAVVEAIASDRVDIAYLGGFTFIQACARAGVIPVVQREKDQTFHSLFITQHDSAIRSLGDLKGHSFAFGDVNSTSGHLMPAYFMRQRGVDQAVIDKAIYTGGHDATGLAVANKKVDAGAMDEQVFARMIKEGQLSESQVRVFYTSPSFFDYVWAARQGLDRGMTERFANAMLKLNQGTPEQQPILRFLNASKYVRAVDASYNPLRQAARDTGLLK
;
A
#
# COMPACT_ATOMS: atom_id res chain seq x y z
N MET A 1 -24.70 81.04 63.26
CA MET A 1 -25.60 81.14 62.09
C MET A 1 -25.16 80.08 61.05
N SER A 2 -26.01 79.07 60.90
CA SER A 2 -25.88 77.98 59.95
C SER A 2 -26.21 78.41 58.52
N PRO A 3 -25.62 77.79 57.48
CA PRO A 3 -26.53 76.99 56.67
C PRO A 3 -26.01 75.62 56.22
N ARG A 4 -26.97 74.80 55.99
CA ARG A 4 -27.01 73.43 55.57
C ARG A 4 -26.46 73.26 54.16
N GLY A 5 -25.56 72.33 53.99
CA GLY A 5 -25.14 71.84 52.67
C GLY A 5 -25.75 70.47 52.37
N ILE A 6 -26.40 70.35 51.23
CA ILE A 6 -27.12 69.20 50.72
C ILE A 6 -26.06 68.28 50.06
N ILE A 7 -25.99 66.99 50.48
CA ILE A 7 -25.19 65.98 49.88
C ILE A 7 -26.01 65.27 48.75
N LEU A 8 -25.62 65.45 47.48
CA LEU A 8 -26.18 64.75 46.37
C LEU A 8 -25.38 63.42 46.19
N GLY A 9 -26.04 62.32 46.52
CA GLY A 9 -25.46 60.98 46.27
C GLY A 9 -25.62 60.56 44.82
N SER A 10 -24.49 60.41 44.17
CA SER A 10 -24.43 59.82 42.77
C SER A 10 -24.38 58.30 42.86
N ILE A 11 -25.46 57.64 42.40
CA ILE A 11 -25.55 56.22 42.28
C ILE A 11 -24.89 55.87 40.92
N LEU A 12 -23.72 55.28 40.97
CA LEU A 12 -22.99 54.72 39.78
C LEU A 12 -23.48 53.29 39.54
N ALA A 13 -24.40 53.13 38.59
CA ALA A 13 -24.87 51.82 38.17
C ALA A 13 -23.77 51.16 37.28
N ALA A 14 -23.07 50.18 37.83
CA ALA A 14 -22.12 49.37 37.07
C ALA A 14 -22.89 48.35 36.19
N LEU A 15 -22.91 48.62 34.87
CA LEU A 15 -23.46 47.73 33.86
C LEU A 15 -22.42 46.61 33.58
N LEU A 16 -22.61 45.43 34.17
CA LEU A 16 -21.79 44.25 33.93
C LEU A 16 -22.23 43.62 32.58
N VAL A 17 -21.51 43.97 31.47
CA VAL A 17 -21.73 43.33 30.18
C VAL A 17 -21.08 41.95 30.24
N LEU A 18 -21.90 40.89 30.39
CA LEU A 18 -21.52 39.51 30.21
C LEU A 18 -21.20 39.27 28.72
N MET A 19 -19.94 39.42 28.35
CA MET A 19 -19.43 38.94 27.07
C MET A 19 -19.43 37.39 27.10
N THR A 20 -20.54 36.76 26.69
CA THR A 20 -20.55 35.36 26.31
C THR A 20 -19.74 35.21 25.05
N GLY A 21 -18.44 35.03 25.21
CA GLY A 21 -17.56 34.64 24.12
C GLY A 21 -17.95 33.26 23.62
N CYS A 22 -18.69 33.18 22.49
CA CYS A 22 -18.79 31.98 21.70
C CYS A 22 -17.37 31.67 21.22
N THR A 23 -16.63 30.83 21.95
CA THR A 23 -15.45 30.17 21.40
C THR A 23 -15.95 29.22 20.32
N SER A 24 -16.00 29.70 19.08
CA SER A 24 -16.09 28.84 17.90
C SER A 24 -14.81 28.00 17.93
N THR A 25 -14.88 26.78 18.50
CA THR A 25 -13.91 25.74 18.25
C THR A 25 -13.96 25.49 16.76
N THR A 26 -13.06 26.10 16.01
CA THR A 26 -12.73 25.68 14.65
C THR A 26 -12.25 24.25 14.78
N ASN A 27 -13.16 23.31 14.58
CA ASN A 27 -12.87 21.91 14.47
C ASN A 27 -12.09 21.76 13.14
N SER A 28 -10.77 21.97 13.19
CA SER A 28 -9.92 21.72 12.04
C SER A 28 -10.11 20.24 11.72
N ALA A 29 -10.70 19.96 10.57
CA ALA A 29 -10.94 18.58 10.14
C ALA A 29 -9.61 17.81 10.23
N VAL A 30 -9.63 16.71 10.99
CA VAL A 30 -8.46 15.83 11.12
C VAL A 30 -8.09 15.36 9.71
N THR A 31 -6.83 15.49 9.33
CA THR A 31 -6.34 14.99 8.04
C THR A 31 -5.76 13.60 8.22
N LEU A 32 -6.21 12.66 7.40
CA LEU A 32 -5.67 11.30 7.28
C LEU A 32 -4.80 11.21 6.03
N ARG A 33 -3.49 11.05 6.21
CA ARG A 33 -2.51 10.99 5.12
C ARG A 33 -2.31 9.54 4.72
N LEU A 34 -2.63 9.24 3.46
CA LEU A 34 -2.50 7.92 2.87
C LEU A 34 -1.36 7.84 1.86
N SER A 35 -0.76 6.68 1.73
CA SER A 35 0.15 6.36 0.63
C SER A 35 -0.06 4.95 0.12
N MET A 36 0.34 4.71 -1.12
CA MET A 36 0.35 3.37 -1.73
C MET A 36 1.67 3.13 -2.44
N ILE A 37 2.20 1.91 -2.36
CA ILE A 37 3.33 1.51 -3.21
C ILE A 37 2.90 1.50 -4.68
N PRO A 38 3.75 1.98 -5.60
CA PRO A 38 3.42 2.06 -7.02
C PRO A 38 3.61 0.71 -7.71
N THR A 39 2.66 -0.21 -7.54
CA THR A 39 2.69 -1.52 -8.21
C THR A 39 2.66 -1.42 -9.74
N THR A 40 2.18 -0.29 -10.24
CA THR A 40 2.13 0.14 -11.64
C THR A 40 2.31 1.66 -11.72
N ASN A 41 2.00 2.28 -12.86
CA ASN A 41 2.18 3.73 -13.06
C ASN A 41 1.52 4.59 -11.94
N PRO A 42 2.29 5.36 -11.16
CA PRO A 42 1.77 6.15 -10.03
C PRO A 42 0.68 7.15 -10.44
N GLY A 43 0.82 7.79 -11.60
CA GLY A 43 -0.15 8.76 -12.10
C GLY A 43 -1.51 8.11 -12.42
N LYS A 44 -1.53 6.85 -12.88
CA LYS A 44 -2.79 6.10 -13.07
C LYS A 44 -3.45 5.85 -11.71
N ILE A 45 -2.70 5.41 -10.72
CA ILE A 45 -3.21 5.13 -9.36
C ILE A 45 -3.87 6.40 -8.77
N ILE A 46 -3.19 7.54 -8.84
CA ILE A 46 -3.73 8.82 -8.31
C ILE A 46 -5.02 9.24 -9.05
N ARG A 47 -5.05 9.17 -10.38
CA ARG A 47 -6.26 9.56 -11.14
C ARG A 47 -7.48 8.69 -10.81
N GLU A 48 -7.26 7.41 -10.52
CA GLU A 48 -8.32 6.44 -10.23
C GLU A 48 -8.74 6.41 -8.75
N SER A 49 -8.01 7.09 -7.85
CA SER A 49 -8.22 7.02 -6.40
C SER A 49 -9.41 7.85 -5.90
N LYS A 50 -9.94 8.81 -6.66
CA LYS A 50 -10.94 9.74 -6.16
C LYS A 50 -12.16 9.08 -5.51
N PRO A 51 -12.82 8.06 -6.10
CA PRO A 51 -13.97 7.42 -5.46
C PRO A 51 -13.61 6.79 -4.09
N PHE A 52 -12.39 6.28 -3.96
CA PHE A 52 -11.89 5.72 -2.71
C PHE A 52 -11.62 6.80 -1.65
N ILE A 53 -11.03 7.93 -2.05
CA ILE A 53 -10.81 9.08 -1.17
C ILE A 53 -12.15 9.61 -0.65
N ASP A 54 -13.11 9.89 -1.53
CA ASP A 54 -14.43 10.41 -1.17
C ASP A 54 -15.17 9.45 -0.21
N TYR A 55 -15.06 8.16 -0.45
CA TYR A 55 -15.59 7.13 0.44
C TYR A 55 -14.98 7.17 1.84
N LEU A 56 -13.66 7.22 1.92
CA LEU A 56 -12.96 7.27 3.20
C LEU A 56 -13.26 8.56 3.97
N GLU A 57 -13.32 9.71 3.31
CA GLU A 57 -13.71 10.98 3.96
C GLU A 57 -15.10 10.88 4.60
N LYS A 58 -16.07 10.28 3.88
CA LYS A 58 -17.42 10.04 4.38
C LYS A 58 -17.43 9.10 5.60
N GLU A 59 -16.71 7.97 5.52
CA GLU A 59 -16.74 6.94 6.57
C GLU A 59 -15.89 7.29 7.79
N THR A 60 -14.82 8.06 7.62
CA THR A 60 -13.90 8.40 8.71
C THR A 60 -14.18 9.76 9.36
N GLY A 61 -14.87 10.66 8.63
CA GLY A 61 -15.06 12.05 9.05
C GLY A 61 -13.76 12.87 9.00
N ALA A 62 -12.72 12.39 8.34
CA ALA A 62 -11.45 13.08 8.19
C ALA A 62 -11.27 13.55 6.73
N LYS A 63 -10.53 14.64 6.52
CA LYS A 63 -9.99 14.96 5.20
C LYS A 63 -8.97 13.90 4.81
N VAL A 64 -9.02 13.37 3.59
CA VAL A 64 -8.08 12.33 3.11
C VAL A 64 -7.13 12.90 2.08
N GLU A 65 -5.84 12.82 2.36
CA GLU A 65 -4.79 13.19 1.42
C GLU A 65 -4.02 11.93 1.02
N MET A 66 -3.93 11.67 -0.30
CA MET A 66 -3.29 10.48 -0.82
C MET A 66 -2.10 10.83 -1.70
N ALA A 67 -0.96 10.18 -1.45
CA ALA A 67 0.25 10.29 -2.25
C ALA A 67 0.70 8.91 -2.74
N VAL A 68 1.17 8.85 -3.99
CA VAL A 68 1.79 7.66 -4.57
C VAL A 68 3.17 8.04 -5.07
N PRO A 69 4.23 7.74 -4.31
CA PRO A 69 5.62 7.98 -4.72
C PRO A 69 6.03 7.16 -5.94
N THR A 70 7.19 7.45 -6.48
CA THR A 70 7.71 6.78 -7.69
C THR A 70 8.36 5.42 -7.43
N ASN A 71 8.63 5.07 -6.17
CA ASN A 71 9.22 3.78 -5.77
C ASN A 71 8.74 3.33 -4.38
N TYR A 72 8.94 2.07 -4.07
CA TYR A 72 8.48 1.43 -2.84
C TYR A 72 9.23 1.95 -1.60
N THR A 73 10.54 2.21 -1.71
CA THR A 73 11.35 2.75 -0.61
C THR A 73 10.76 4.04 -0.07
N ALA A 74 10.34 4.95 -0.95
CA ALA A 74 9.78 6.24 -0.54
C ALA A 74 8.50 6.11 0.29
N VAL A 75 7.68 5.06 0.06
CA VAL A 75 6.49 4.79 0.89
C VAL A 75 6.89 4.29 2.27
N VAL A 76 7.87 3.38 2.34
CA VAL A 76 8.42 2.88 3.63
C VAL A 76 9.02 4.03 4.44
N GLU A 77 9.81 4.90 3.80
CA GLU A 77 10.38 6.08 4.46
C GLU A 77 9.31 7.08 4.92
N ALA A 78 8.25 7.27 4.14
CA ALA A 78 7.18 8.20 4.47
C ALA A 78 6.39 7.75 5.70
N ILE A 79 6.04 6.46 5.82
CA ILE A 79 5.34 5.95 7.00
C ILE A 79 6.26 5.85 8.21
N ALA A 80 7.54 5.49 8.01
CA ALA A 80 8.52 5.40 9.09
C ALA A 80 8.92 6.76 9.69
N SER A 81 8.71 7.85 8.96
CA SER A 81 8.98 9.24 9.40
C SER A 81 7.71 10.03 9.73
N ASP A 82 6.58 9.36 9.98
CA ASP A 82 5.29 9.95 10.33
C ASP A 82 4.73 10.96 9.30
N ARG A 83 5.22 10.95 8.06
CA ARG A 83 4.68 11.75 6.95
C ARG A 83 3.41 11.15 6.36
N VAL A 84 3.18 9.87 6.58
CA VAL A 84 2.00 9.09 6.18
C VAL A 84 1.43 8.41 7.42
N ASP A 85 0.12 8.41 7.55
CA ASP A 85 -0.59 7.82 8.68
C ASP A 85 -0.94 6.35 8.42
N ILE A 86 -1.40 6.04 7.20
CA ILE A 86 -1.72 4.67 6.77
C ILE A 86 -1.17 4.46 5.36
N ALA A 87 -0.47 3.35 5.14
CA ALA A 87 0.08 3.00 3.84
C ALA A 87 -0.42 1.63 3.37
N TYR A 88 -0.65 1.53 2.04
CA TYR A 88 -0.83 0.25 1.36
C TYR A 88 0.54 -0.28 0.95
N LEU A 89 0.94 -1.35 1.56
CA LEU A 89 2.26 -1.96 1.46
C LEU A 89 2.14 -3.38 0.90
N GLY A 90 3.16 -3.85 0.18
CA GLY A 90 3.39 -5.27 -0.01
C GLY A 90 3.94 -5.90 1.27
N GLY A 91 3.87 -7.22 1.40
CA GLY A 91 4.35 -7.90 2.60
C GLY A 91 5.81 -7.59 2.94
N PHE A 92 6.69 -7.47 1.93
CA PHE A 92 8.10 -7.14 2.18
C PHE A 92 8.29 -5.69 2.63
N THR A 93 7.65 -4.72 2.01
CA THR A 93 7.67 -3.33 2.50
C THR A 93 7.03 -3.17 3.87
N PHE A 94 6.01 -3.98 4.17
CA PHE A 94 5.39 -4.02 5.50
C PHE A 94 6.39 -4.50 6.57
N ILE A 95 7.06 -5.65 6.37
CA ILE A 95 8.04 -6.12 7.36
C ILE A 95 9.24 -5.19 7.51
N GLN A 96 9.64 -4.47 6.45
CA GLN A 96 10.66 -3.42 6.54
C GLN A 96 10.17 -2.22 7.37
N ALA A 97 8.93 -1.76 7.15
CA ALA A 97 8.33 -0.67 7.92
C ALA A 97 8.14 -1.06 9.40
N CYS A 98 7.74 -2.33 9.69
CA CYS A 98 7.70 -2.85 11.05
C CYS A 98 9.06 -2.79 11.73
N ALA A 99 10.12 -3.25 11.06
CA ALA A 99 11.48 -3.27 11.61
C ALA A 99 12.02 -1.86 11.88
N ARG A 100 11.63 -0.86 11.07
CA ARG A 100 12.10 0.53 11.20
C ARG A 100 11.32 1.37 12.21
N ALA A 101 10.00 1.19 12.26
CA ALA A 101 9.11 2.12 12.96
C ALA A 101 7.92 1.46 13.66
N GLY A 102 7.90 0.14 13.83
CA GLY A 102 6.84 -0.56 14.55
C GLY A 102 5.44 -0.39 13.93
N VAL A 103 5.38 -0.31 12.60
CA VAL A 103 4.12 -0.15 11.84
C VAL A 103 3.18 -1.32 12.13
N ILE A 104 1.88 -1.04 12.25
CA ILE A 104 0.87 -1.98 12.69
C ILE A 104 -0.03 -2.40 11.51
N PRO A 105 -0.23 -3.70 11.22
CA PRO A 105 -1.14 -4.14 10.17
C PRO A 105 -2.59 -3.86 10.60
N VAL A 106 -3.42 -3.39 9.66
CA VAL A 106 -4.82 -3.00 9.94
C VAL A 106 -5.79 -3.91 9.22
N VAL A 107 -5.79 -3.88 7.90
CA VAL A 107 -6.68 -4.71 7.06
C VAL A 107 -5.94 -5.12 5.77
N GLN A 108 -6.38 -6.23 5.20
CA GLN A 108 -5.89 -6.74 3.91
C GLN A 108 -7.06 -7.23 3.06
N ARG A 109 -6.88 -7.31 1.75
CA ARG A 109 -7.84 -7.99 0.89
C ARG A 109 -7.83 -9.48 1.23
N GLU A 110 -8.99 -10.12 1.25
CA GLU A 110 -9.07 -11.56 1.56
C GLU A 110 -8.15 -12.39 0.66
N LYS A 111 -8.08 -12.07 -0.62
CA LYS A 111 -7.23 -12.76 -1.60
C LYS A 111 -5.72 -12.59 -1.39
N ASP A 112 -5.27 -11.61 -0.60
CA ASP A 112 -3.86 -11.44 -0.29
C ASP A 112 -3.33 -12.45 0.73
N GLN A 113 -4.21 -13.28 1.31
CA GLN A 113 -3.83 -14.38 2.19
C GLN A 113 -3.25 -15.59 1.43
N THR A 114 -3.51 -15.68 0.13
CA THR A 114 -3.06 -16.78 -0.75
C THR A 114 -2.50 -16.23 -2.06
N PHE A 115 -1.55 -15.31 -1.95
CA PHE A 115 -0.95 -14.61 -3.09
C PHE A 115 0.19 -15.42 -3.73
N HIS A 116 0.43 -15.22 -5.03
CA HIS A 116 1.49 -15.92 -5.76
C HIS A 116 2.38 -14.95 -6.55
N SER A 117 3.63 -15.35 -6.70
CA SER A 117 4.51 -14.81 -7.75
C SER A 117 4.35 -15.64 -9.01
N LEU A 118 4.11 -14.98 -10.14
CA LEU A 118 4.17 -15.63 -11.45
C LEU A 118 5.53 -15.40 -12.08
N PHE A 119 6.15 -16.49 -12.53
CA PHE A 119 7.35 -16.43 -13.33
C PHE A 119 6.96 -16.59 -14.79
N ILE A 120 7.27 -15.56 -15.56
CA ILE A 120 6.88 -15.46 -16.97
C ILE A 120 8.11 -15.47 -17.89
N THR A 121 7.93 -15.97 -19.10
CA THR A 121 8.92 -15.96 -20.18
C THR A 121 8.21 -15.74 -21.50
N GLN A 122 8.96 -15.56 -22.60
CA GLN A 122 8.37 -15.51 -23.94
C GLN A 122 7.60 -16.82 -24.23
N HIS A 123 6.57 -16.72 -25.05
CA HIS A 123 5.73 -17.87 -25.40
C HIS A 123 6.54 -19.03 -26.02
N ASP A 124 7.48 -18.70 -26.89
CA ASP A 124 8.35 -19.64 -27.63
C ASP A 124 9.64 -20.04 -26.90
N SER A 125 9.90 -19.47 -25.69
CA SER A 125 11.10 -19.75 -24.89
C SER A 125 11.23 -21.23 -24.52
N ALA A 126 12.47 -21.72 -24.41
CA ALA A 126 12.79 -23.05 -23.91
C ALA A 126 12.69 -23.19 -22.38
N ILE A 127 12.63 -22.07 -21.62
CA ILE A 127 12.55 -22.07 -20.15
C ILE A 127 11.24 -22.72 -19.71
N ARG A 128 11.29 -23.78 -18.90
CA ARG A 128 10.13 -24.53 -18.37
C ARG A 128 10.10 -24.61 -16.86
N SER A 129 11.24 -24.39 -16.19
CA SER A 129 11.40 -24.50 -14.73
C SER A 129 12.31 -23.40 -14.20
N LEU A 130 12.35 -23.23 -12.88
CA LEU A 130 13.28 -22.28 -12.24
C LEU A 130 14.74 -22.68 -12.50
N GLY A 131 15.05 -23.97 -12.61
CA GLY A 131 16.41 -24.45 -12.91
C GLY A 131 16.95 -23.98 -14.27
N ASP A 132 16.05 -23.77 -15.23
CA ASP A 132 16.41 -23.36 -16.60
C ASP A 132 16.79 -21.86 -16.66
N LEU A 133 16.60 -21.11 -15.59
CA LEU A 133 16.98 -19.69 -15.52
C LEU A 133 18.51 -19.47 -15.47
N LYS A 134 19.30 -20.50 -15.23
CA LYS A 134 20.77 -20.39 -15.22
C LYS A 134 21.29 -19.95 -16.58
N GLY A 135 22.11 -18.90 -16.59
CA GLY A 135 22.66 -18.32 -17.81
C GLY A 135 21.68 -17.48 -18.64
N HIS A 136 20.45 -17.24 -18.11
CA HIS A 136 19.46 -16.38 -18.75
C HIS A 136 19.34 -15.03 -18.03
N SER A 137 18.88 -14.03 -18.76
CA SER A 137 18.54 -12.71 -18.18
C SER A 137 17.20 -12.73 -17.48
N PHE A 138 17.08 -12.01 -16.35
CA PHE A 138 15.90 -12.03 -15.52
C PHE A 138 15.49 -10.62 -15.04
N ALA A 139 14.19 -10.31 -15.08
CA ALA A 139 13.62 -9.07 -14.56
C ALA A 139 12.88 -9.33 -13.24
N PHE A 140 13.35 -8.66 -12.21
CA PHE A 140 12.60 -8.44 -10.97
C PHE A 140 11.71 -7.19 -11.09
N GLY A 141 10.72 -7.04 -10.18
CA GLY A 141 9.95 -5.81 -10.02
C GLY A 141 10.75 -4.70 -9.33
N ASP A 142 10.16 -4.04 -8.33
CA ASP A 142 10.90 -3.14 -7.42
C ASP A 142 11.76 -3.97 -6.46
N VAL A 143 12.92 -3.43 -6.05
CA VAL A 143 13.85 -4.10 -5.11
C VAL A 143 13.19 -4.45 -3.77
N ASN A 144 12.11 -3.76 -3.39
CA ASN A 144 11.35 -3.99 -2.17
C ASN A 144 10.00 -4.69 -2.44
N SER A 145 9.80 -5.23 -3.65
CA SER A 145 8.58 -5.98 -3.97
C SER A 145 8.59 -7.36 -3.31
N THR A 146 7.46 -7.80 -2.76
CA THR A 146 7.26 -9.17 -2.27
C THR A 146 7.23 -10.16 -3.42
N SER A 147 6.19 -10.04 -4.27
CA SER A 147 5.92 -10.97 -5.38
C SER A 147 6.81 -10.75 -6.59
N GLY A 148 7.42 -9.56 -6.73
CA GLY A 148 8.33 -9.23 -7.83
C GLY A 148 9.82 -9.40 -7.51
N HIS A 149 10.21 -9.59 -6.23
CA HIS A 149 11.62 -9.74 -5.86
C HIS A 149 11.85 -10.71 -4.69
N LEU A 150 11.39 -10.42 -3.46
CA LEU A 150 11.72 -11.24 -2.30
C LEU A 150 11.37 -12.72 -2.50
N MET A 151 10.11 -13.01 -2.79
CA MET A 151 9.64 -14.39 -2.91
C MET A 151 10.20 -15.09 -4.16
N PRO A 152 10.29 -14.43 -5.33
CA PRO A 152 11.04 -14.96 -6.46
C PRO A 152 12.49 -15.34 -6.12
N ALA A 153 13.25 -14.43 -5.51
CA ALA A 153 14.64 -14.70 -5.12
C ALA A 153 14.74 -15.87 -4.14
N TYR A 154 13.81 -15.96 -3.17
CA TYR A 154 13.73 -17.05 -2.21
C TYR A 154 13.49 -18.41 -2.90
N PHE A 155 12.50 -18.53 -3.79
CA PHE A 155 12.18 -19.79 -4.48
C PHE A 155 13.24 -20.18 -5.51
N MET A 156 13.82 -19.21 -6.21
CA MET A 156 14.94 -19.44 -7.11
C MET A 156 16.15 -20.03 -6.36
N ARG A 157 16.52 -19.41 -5.21
CA ARG A 157 17.61 -19.88 -4.36
C ARG A 157 17.42 -21.32 -3.87
N GLN A 158 16.19 -21.71 -3.51
CA GLN A 158 15.85 -23.08 -3.13
C GLN A 158 16.09 -24.10 -4.26
N ARG A 159 16.19 -23.64 -5.51
CA ARG A 159 16.47 -24.44 -6.71
C ARG A 159 17.90 -24.27 -7.22
N GLY A 160 18.78 -23.66 -6.40
CA GLY A 160 20.18 -23.42 -6.77
C GLY A 160 20.33 -22.37 -7.88
N VAL A 161 19.37 -21.46 -7.98
CA VAL A 161 19.39 -20.31 -8.90
C VAL A 161 19.47 -19.05 -8.03
N ASP A 162 20.64 -18.46 -7.93
CA ASP A 162 20.87 -17.15 -7.30
C ASP A 162 21.33 -16.13 -8.36
N GLN A 163 21.60 -14.91 -7.92
CA GLN A 163 22.04 -13.86 -8.86
C GLN A 163 23.39 -14.17 -9.54
N ALA A 164 24.23 -15.02 -8.96
CA ALA A 164 25.53 -15.36 -9.52
C ALA A 164 25.43 -16.27 -10.76
N VAL A 165 24.32 -17.00 -10.90
CA VAL A 165 24.09 -17.92 -12.05
C VAL A 165 23.11 -17.36 -13.08
N ILE A 166 22.55 -16.18 -12.85
CA ILE A 166 21.76 -15.39 -13.79
C ILE A 166 22.73 -14.54 -14.63
N ASP A 167 22.60 -14.57 -15.95
CA ASP A 167 23.46 -13.79 -16.85
C ASP A 167 23.33 -12.29 -16.57
N LYS A 168 22.09 -11.81 -16.49
CA LYS A 168 21.78 -10.41 -16.21
C LYS A 168 20.50 -10.29 -15.39
N ALA A 169 20.57 -9.74 -14.17
CA ALA A 169 19.41 -9.38 -13.37
C ALA A 169 19.15 -7.87 -13.46
N ILE A 170 17.90 -7.48 -13.74
CA ILE A 170 17.46 -6.08 -13.73
C ILE A 170 16.29 -5.89 -12.80
N TYR A 171 16.12 -4.67 -12.29
CA TYR A 171 14.97 -4.25 -11.50
C TYR A 171 14.18 -3.21 -12.28
N THR A 172 12.93 -3.52 -12.60
CA THR A 172 12.09 -2.70 -13.49
C THR A 172 11.32 -1.62 -12.75
N GLY A 173 11.23 -1.71 -11.42
CA GLY A 173 10.51 -0.77 -10.56
C GLY A 173 9.00 -1.02 -10.47
N GLY A 174 8.40 -1.80 -11.37
CA GLY A 174 6.96 -2.09 -11.37
C GLY A 174 6.62 -3.37 -12.12
N HIS A 175 5.49 -3.98 -11.78
CA HIS A 175 5.09 -5.27 -12.38
C HIS A 175 4.71 -5.15 -13.86
N ASP A 176 4.09 -4.03 -14.26
CA ASP A 176 3.77 -3.74 -15.66
C ASP A 176 5.03 -3.61 -16.51
N ALA A 177 6.05 -2.92 -16.00
CA ALA A 177 7.35 -2.80 -16.65
C ALA A 177 8.05 -4.17 -16.77
N THR A 178 7.94 -5.05 -15.76
CA THR A 178 8.47 -6.43 -15.83
C THR A 178 7.79 -7.22 -16.95
N GLY A 179 6.45 -7.23 -16.99
CA GLY A 179 5.70 -7.93 -18.03
C GLY A 179 6.06 -7.46 -19.42
N LEU A 180 6.17 -6.14 -19.63
CA LEU A 180 6.57 -5.55 -20.91
C LEU A 180 8.04 -5.85 -21.28
N ALA A 181 8.94 -5.89 -20.30
CA ALA A 181 10.33 -6.23 -20.55
C ALA A 181 10.49 -7.66 -21.11
N VAL A 182 9.72 -8.62 -20.54
CA VAL A 182 9.68 -10.00 -21.05
C VAL A 182 9.02 -10.07 -22.42
N ALA A 183 7.85 -9.45 -22.59
CA ALA A 183 7.10 -9.47 -23.85
C ALA A 183 7.91 -8.87 -25.02
N ASN A 184 8.69 -7.82 -24.75
CA ASN A 184 9.55 -7.14 -25.73
C ASN A 184 10.96 -7.75 -25.83
N LYS A 185 11.19 -8.94 -25.28
CA LYS A 185 12.47 -9.69 -25.36
C LYS A 185 13.68 -8.87 -24.86
N LYS A 186 13.47 -7.99 -23.85
CA LYS A 186 14.55 -7.23 -23.19
C LYS A 186 15.27 -8.08 -22.14
N VAL A 187 14.59 -9.09 -21.64
CA VAL A 187 15.08 -10.17 -20.76
C VAL A 187 14.37 -11.47 -21.13
N ASP A 188 14.96 -12.61 -20.78
CA ASP A 188 14.43 -13.94 -21.11
C ASP A 188 13.26 -14.35 -20.22
N ALA A 189 13.27 -13.90 -18.96
CA ALA A 189 12.23 -14.21 -18.00
C ALA A 189 12.07 -13.08 -16.97
N GLY A 190 10.99 -13.16 -16.16
CA GLY A 190 10.77 -12.22 -15.06
C GLY A 190 9.76 -12.75 -14.07
N ALA A 191 9.67 -12.09 -12.91
CA ALA A 191 8.68 -12.40 -11.90
C ALA A 191 7.78 -11.21 -11.60
N MET A 192 6.49 -11.45 -11.48
CA MET A 192 5.51 -10.40 -11.25
C MET A 192 4.31 -10.87 -10.42
N ASP A 193 3.55 -9.90 -9.99
CA ASP A 193 2.27 -10.01 -9.31
C ASP A 193 1.23 -10.71 -10.20
N GLU A 194 0.58 -11.76 -9.68
CA GLU A 194 -0.43 -12.52 -10.42
C GLU A 194 -1.64 -11.69 -10.85
N GLN A 195 -2.02 -10.69 -10.04
CA GLN A 195 -3.19 -9.86 -10.31
C GLN A 195 -2.88 -8.78 -11.35
N VAL A 196 -1.66 -8.24 -11.31
CA VAL A 196 -1.18 -7.31 -12.35
C VAL A 196 -1.06 -8.04 -13.68
N PHE A 197 -0.51 -9.26 -13.68
CA PHE A 197 -0.45 -10.09 -14.88
C PHE A 197 -1.84 -10.34 -15.47
N ALA A 198 -2.78 -10.83 -14.67
CA ALA A 198 -4.15 -11.10 -15.11
C ALA A 198 -4.84 -9.84 -15.66
N ARG A 199 -4.61 -8.69 -15.03
CA ARG A 199 -5.15 -7.42 -15.51
C ARG A 199 -4.53 -7.01 -16.84
N MET A 200 -3.20 -7.11 -17.00
CA MET A 200 -2.51 -6.75 -18.25
C MET A 200 -2.97 -7.61 -19.42
N ILE A 201 -3.21 -8.91 -19.20
CA ILE A 201 -3.81 -9.80 -20.22
C ILE A 201 -5.24 -9.33 -20.56
N LYS A 202 -6.07 -9.07 -19.55
CA LYS A 202 -7.46 -8.62 -19.75
C LYS A 202 -7.56 -7.27 -20.48
N GLU A 203 -6.63 -6.35 -20.21
CA GLU A 203 -6.56 -5.02 -20.82
C GLU A 203 -5.82 -5.03 -22.18
N GLY A 204 -5.33 -6.17 -22.64
CA GLY A 204 -4.58 -6.31 -23.90
C GLY A 204 -3.20 -5.68 -23.89
N GLN A 205 -2.65 -5.37 -22.72
CA GLN A 205 -1.28 -4.86 -22.56
C GLN A 205 -0.22 -5.97 -22.68
N LEU A 206 -0.60 -7.20 -22.36
CA LEU A 206 0.13 -8.43 -22.63
C LEU A 206 -0.77 -9.41 -23.37
N SER A 207 -0.17 -10.30 -24.16
CA SER A 207 -0.86 -11.38 -24.87
C SER A 207 -0.23 -12.72 -24.50
N GLU A 208 -1.07 -13.76 -24.36
CA GLU A 208 -0.61 -15.14 -24.18
C GLU A 208 0.20 -15.66 -25.39
N SER A 209 0.08 -15.02 -26.55
CA SER A 209 0.95 -15.30 -27.71
C SER A 209 2.35 -14.71 -27.57
N GLN A 210 2.54 -13.72 -26.69
CA GLN A 210 3.86 -13.08 -26.44
C GLN A 210 4.54 -13.69 -25.23
N VAL A 211 3.79 -13.97 -24.15
CA VAL A 211 4.32 -14.44 -22.88
C VAL A 211 3.51 -15.60 -22.32
N ARG A 212 4.14 -16.44 -21.55
CA ARG A 212 3.48 -17.48 -20.76
C ARG A 212 4.04 -17.57 -19.37
N VAL A 213 3.23 -18.04 -18.43
CA VAL A 213 3.66 -18.43 -17.09
C VAL A 213 4.32 -19.81 -17.20
N PHE A 214 5.56 -19.95 -16.68
CA PHE A 214 6.24 -21.24 -16.62
C PHE A 214 6.36 -21.79 -15.20
N TYR A 215 6.19 -20.92 -14.18
CA TYR A 215 6.14 -21.34 -12.78
C TYR A 215 5.27 -20.38 -11.95
N THR A 216 4.43 -20.97 -11.12
CA THR A 216 3.66 -20.26 -10.08
C THR A 216 4.22 -20.65 -8.74
N SER A 217 4.54 -19.68 -7.89
CA SER A 217 5.09 -19.96 -6.57
C SER A 217 4.07 -20.63 -5.64
N PRO A 218 4.50 -21.31 -4.57
CA PRO A 218 3.63 -21.52 -3.40
C PRO A 218 3.02 -20.21 -2.92
N SER A 219 1.84 -20.28 -2.28
CA SER A 219 1.15 -19.10 -1.78
C SER A 219 1.86 -18.47 -0.57
N PHE A 220 1.69 -17.18 -0.42
CA PHE A 220 2.16 -16.39 0.72
C PHE A 220 1.20 -15.23 1.00
N PHE A 221 1.28 -14.63 2.20
CA PHE A 221 0.60 -13.38 2.51
C PHE A 221 1.31 -12.22 1.82
N ASP A 222 0.57 -11.34 1.13
CA ASP A 222 1.18 -10.16 0.52
C ASP A 222 0.52 -8.88 1.04
N TYR A 223 -0.18 -8.13 0.24
CA TYR A 223 -0.58 -6.74 0.49
C TYR A 223 -1.34 -6.51 1.80
N VAL A 224 -1.07 -5.35 2.42
CA VAL A 224 -1.71 -4.91 3.66
C VAL A 224 -1.81 -3.38 3.73
N TRP A 225 -2.91 -2.87 4.26
CA TRP A 225 -3.00 -1.53 4.79
C TRP A 225 -2.45 -1.52 6.20
N ALA A 226 -1.45 -0.71 6.45
CA ALA A 226 -0.76 -0.65 7.72
C ALA A 226 -0.70 0.79 8.25
N ALA A 227 -0.88 0.97 9.55
CA ALA A 227 -0.85 2.26 10.22
C ALA A 227 0.52 2.51 10.87
N ARG A 228 0.96 3.78 10.90
CA ARG A 228 2.14 4.15 11.70
C ARG A 228 1.88 3.91 13.18
N GLN A 229 2.93 3.61 13.92
CA GLN A 229 2.86 3.56 15.37
C GLN A 229 2.45 4.95 15.90
N GLY A 230 1.52 4.99 16.86
CA GLY A 230 1.05 6.26 17.45
C GLY A 230 -0.04 6.99 16.65
N LEU A 231 -0.54 6.45 15.54
CA LEU A 231 -1.80 6.94 14.98
C LEU A 231 -2.93 6.73 15.99
N ASP A 232 -3.82 7.72 16.10
CA ASP A 232 -5.00 7.64 16.99
C ASP A 232 -5.76 6.32 16.75
N ARG A 233 -6.00 5.58 17.82
CA ARG A 233 -6.68 4.28 17.75
C ARG A 233 -8.09 4.41 17.18
N GLY A 234 -8.81 5.48 17.51
CA GLY A 234 -10.14 5.72 16.98
C GLY A 234 -10.11 5.94 15.47
N MET A 235 -9.09 6.65 14.95
CA MET A 235 -8.91 6.84 13.51
C MET A 235 -8.55 5.52 12.82
N THR A 236 -7.63 4.74 13.39
CA THR A 236 -7.26 3.42 12.88
C THR A 236 -8.48 2.50 12.77
N GLU A 237 -9.35 2.49 13.78
CA GLU A 237 -10.57 1.68 13.80
C GLU A 237 -11.62 2.20 12.81
N ARG A 238 -11.80 3.53 12.66
CA ARG A 238 -12.69 4.09 11.63
C ARG A 238 -12.24 3.68 10.22
N PHE A 239 -10.94 3.79 9.93
CA PHE A 239 -10.39 3.33 8.66
C PHE A 239 -10.64 1.83 8.45
N ALA A 240 -10.31 1.01 9.44
CA ALA A 240 -10.50 -0.43 9.36
C ALA A 240 -11.97 -0.80 9.11
N ASN A 241 -12.90 -0.17 9.84
CA ASN A 241 -14.33 -0.42 9.69
C ASN A 241 -14.83 0.04 8.31
N ALA A 242 -14.34 1.16 7.79
CA ALA A 242 -14.64 1.59 6.43
C ALA A 242 -14.23 0.53 5.40
N MET A 243 -13.00 0.00 5.51
CA MET A 243 -12.53 -1.05 4.60
C MET A 243 -13.32 -2.36 4.73
N LEU A 244 -13.65 -2.78 5.94
CA LEU A 244 -14.42 -4.01 6.20
C LEU A 244 -15.87 -3.95 5.72
N LYS A 245 -16.45 -2.75 5.56
CA LYS A 245 -17.79 -2.55 4.99
C LYS A 245 -17.83 -2.69 3.46
N LEU A 246 -16.67 -2.60 2.79
CA LEU A 246 -16.61 -2.74 1.33
C LEU A 246 -17.00 -4.16 0.92
N ASN A 247 -18.01 -4.29 0.07
CA ASN A 247 -18.46 -5.56 -0.49
C ASN A 247 -19.01 -5.39 -1.91
N GLN A 248 -19.02 -6.46 -2.69
CA GLN A 248 -19.42 -6.42 -4.10
C GLN A 248 -20.94 -6.24 -4.32
N GLY A 249 -21.75 -6.43 -3.29
CA GLY A 249 -23.21 -6.33 -3.39
C GLY A 249 -23.74 -4.90 -3.48
N THR A 250 -22.89 -3.88 -3.25
CA THR A 250 -23.28 -2.48 -3.23
C THR A 250 -22.80 -1.78 -4.51
N PRO A 251 -23.71 -1.36 -5.43
CA PRO A 251 -23.31 -0.74 -6.71
C PRO A 251 -22.40 0.49 -6.55
N GLU A 252 -22.62 1.30 -5.52
CA GLU A 252 -21.85 2.51 -5.22
C GLU A 252 -20.40 2.19 -4.84
N GLN A 253 -20.14 1.00 -4.31
CA GLN A 253 -18.81 0.54 -3.92
C GLN A 253 -18.03 -0.12 -5.07
N GLN A 254 -18.69 -0.46 -6.18
CA GLN A 254 -18.04 -1.13 -7.31
C GLN A 254 -16.85 -0.36 -7.90
N PRO A 255 -16.89 0.98 -8.10
CA PRO A 255 -15.72 1.72 -8.57
C PRO A 255 -14.55 1.64 -7.61
N ILE A 256 -14.81 1.67 -6.29
CA ILE A 256 -13.80 1.58 -5.23
C ILE A 256 -13.15 0.19 -5.24
N LEU A 257 -13.97 -0.85 -5.26
CA LEU A 257 -13.49 -2.23 -5.28
C LEU A 257 -12.69 -2.55 -6.55
N ARG A 258 -13.08 -1.98 -7.71
CA ARG A 258 -12.28 -2.09 -8.95
C ARG A 258 -10.94 -1.40 -8.81
N PHE A 259 -10.90 -0.17 -8.28
CA PHE A 259 -9.66 0.56 -8.03
C PHE A 259 -8.73 -0.22 -7.11
N LEU A 260 -9.26 -0.72 -5.98
CA LEU A 260 -8.50 -1.50 -5.00
C LEU A 260 -8.23 -2.94 -5.45
N ASN A 261 -8.79 -3.35 -6.59
CA ASN A 261 -8.77 -4.73 -7.05
C ASN A 261 -9.16 -5.70 -5.91
N ALA A 262 -10.27 -5.44 -5.25
CA ALA A 262 -10.75 -6.18 -4.09
C ALA A 262 -12.18 -6.69 -4.29
N SER A 263 -12.54 -7.77 -3.62
CA SER A 263 -13.91 -8.24 -3.43
C SER A 263 -14.36 -8.07 -1.98
N LYS A 264 -13.42 -8.20 -1.05
CA LYS A 264 -13.65 -8.18 0.38
C LYS A 264 -12.36 -7.87 1.12
N TYR A 265 -12.48 -7.23 2.27
CA TYR A 265 -11.40 -6.98 3.23
C TYR A 265 -11.58 -7.80 4.50
N VAL A 266 -10.47 -8.16 5.12
CA VAL A 266 -10.38 -8.83 6.43
C VAL A 266 -9.37 -8.12 7.31
N ARG A 267 -9.43 -8.33 8.64
CA ARG A 267 -8.39 -7.85 9.56
C ARG A 267 -7.07 -8.51 9.24
N ALA A 268 -6.02 -7.72 9.21
CA ALA A 268 -4.66 -8.24 9.03
C ALA A 268 -4.05 -8.63 10.37
N VAL A 269 -3.22 -9.68 10.36
CA VAL A 269 -2.55 -10.22 11.55
C VAL A 269 -1.04 -10.23 11.30
N ASP A 270 -0.27 -9.60 12.18
CA ASP A 270 1.19 -9.46 12.03
C ASP A 270 1.91 -10.81 11.89
N ALA A 271 1.51 -11.81 12.68
CA ALA A 271 2.12 -13.14 12.65
C ALA A 271 1.99 -13.85 11.30
N SER A 272 0.99 -13.49 10.48
CA SER A 272 0.80 -14.04 9.12
C SER A 272 1.97 -13.72 8.18
N TYR A 273 2.76 -12.68 8.48
CA TYR A 273 3.93 -12.26 7.70
C TYR A 273 5.25 -12.87 8.20
N ASN A 274 5.22 -13.76 9.22
CA ASN A 274 6.43 -14.43 9.71
C ASN A 274 7.16 -15.27 8.64
N PRO A 275 6.47 -16.00 7.74
CA PRO A 275 7.15 -16.68 6.62
C PRO A 275 7.91 -15.72 5.70
N LEU A 276 7.39 -14.51 5.45
CA LEU A 276 8.09 -13.49 4.67
C LEU A 276 9.32 -12.95 5.41
N ARG A 277 9.22 -12.76 6.74
CA ARG A 277 10.38 -12.37 7.56
C ARG A 277 11.48 -13.42 7.48
N GLN A 278 11.11 -14.71 7.51
CA GLN A 278 12.08 -15.80 7.35
C GLN A 278 12.69 -15.80 5.95
N ALA A 279 11.90 -15.72 4.90
CA ALA A 279 12.38 -15.65 3.52
C ALA A 279 13.33 -14.45 3.31
N ALA A 280 13.03 -13.29 3.92
CA ALA A 280 13.86 -12.10 3.83
C ALA A 280 15.21 -12.27 4.55
N ARG A 281 15.26 -12.97 5.69
CA ARG A 281 16.53 -13.34 6.35
C ARG A 281 17.32 -14.35 5.52
N ASP A 282 16.67 -15.40 5.02
CA ASP A 282 17.31 -16.46 4.24
C ASP A 282 17.93 -15.95 2.94
N THR A 283 17.33 -14.92 2.35
CA THR A 283 17.86 -14.26 1.16
C THR A 283 18.87 -13.14 1.47
N GLY A 284 19.02 -12.76 2.75
CA GLY A 284 19.88 -11.65 3.17
C GLY A 284 19.31 -10.25 2.86
N LEU A 285 18.02 -10.16 2.50
CA LEU A 285 17.34 -8.91 2.16
C LEU A 285 16.80 -8.17 3.40
N LEU A 286 16.73 -8.83 4.54
CA LEU A 286 16.44 -8.24 5.85
C LEU A 286 17.48 -8.76 6.84
N LYS A 287 18.09 -7.82 7.59
CA LYS A 287 19.06 -8.14 8.66
C LYS A 287 18.39 -8.46 9.96
#